data_0d8d8fa089839dd5661aeb8708732654
#
_entry.id   0d8d8fa089839dd5661aeb8708732654
#
_cell.length_a   1.000
_cell.length_b   1.000
_cell.length_c   1.000
_cell.angle_alpha   90.00
_cell.angle_beta   90.00
_cell.angle_gamma   90.00
#
_symmetry.space_group_name_H-M   'P 1'
#
loop_
_entity.id
_entity.type
_entity.pdbx_description
1 polymer ?
#
loop_
_entity_poly.entity_id
_entity_poly.type
_entity_poly.pdbx_seq_one_letter_code
_entity_poly.pdbx_strand_id
1 'polypeptide(L)'
;MRTKPLLWLTALALLPVVSAPLAGQPRPVGSEFRVNANTESKQHNPIAAFNAAGSALVVWENDKNGLRGRFYSRDGAPLTAELGLVANQKLTSVPAAGVEVIRKDPAVAFLASGDFLLAWTEERDDVSVDIFIEHRAVIDRDVYLQKFNAAGAAQGAPVRLNATTAGYQSLPKILVRNGADAVVVWQSDGRRVGPSGDGIFSRLVSPATGQPTTVETKLSSVPGLAANPAIAGAANGGFAVAWEAVDGSSQGVFARLFAKSAAPRGAEFRVNSTVQGLQRRPALTADANTGGWLLVWQGQAGSIKDSHVYGQFLGAGGSFIGPQIRVSQGVAQGQVSPSVAAVAGGHFLVTWLDYHDIFPVGLFGVEIDKLGAAVGAEVEINTEAINAHTRTSIAVSPSGGVLVPWEGFTNSQVAPGISARRFEL
;
A
#
# COMPACT_ATOMS: atom_id res chain seq x y z
N MET A 1 10.25 82.39 4.19
CA MET A 1 10.86 81.07 4.63
C MET A 1 9.77 80.25 5.25
N ARG A 2 9.33 79.20 4.56
CA ARG A 2 8.34 78.26 5.07
C ARG A 2 9.06 76.88 5.26
N THR A 3 9.24 76.48 6.49
CA THR A 3 9.79 75.16 6.89
C THR A 3 8.75 74.05 6.69
N LYS A 4 9.09 72.99 5.92
CA LYS A 4 8.30 71.81 5.77
C LYS A 4 8.64 70.79 6.91
N PRO A 5 7.64 70.17 7.50
CA PRO A 5 7.95 69.09 8.48
C PRO A 5 8.36 67.78 7.80
N LEU A 6 9.39 67.14 8.35
CA LEU A 6 9.88 65.83 7.97
C LEU A 6 8.94 64.76 8.58
N LEU A 7 8.27 63.97 7.73
CA LEU A 7 7.54 62.78 8.18
C LEU A 7 8.54 61.62 8.34
N TRP A 8 8.65 61.10 9.56
CA TRP A 8 9.34 59.84 9.84
C TRP A 8 8.39 58.69 9.51
N LEU A 9 8.65 57.89 8.46
CA LEU A 9 8.03 56.59 8.25
C LEU A 9 8.71 55.57 9.15
N THR A 10 8.03 55.12 10.21
CA THR A 10 8.40 53.92 10.96
C THR A 10 8.00 52.71 10.15
N ALA A 11 8.97 52.00 9.62
CA ALA A 11 8.77 50.69 8.99
C ALA A 11 8.42 49.68 10.09
N LEU A 12 7.16 49.25 10.12
CA LEU A 12 6.71 48.12 10.95
C LEU A 12 7.20 46.84 10.29
N ALA A 13 8.23 46.23 10.88
CA ALA A 13 8.70 44.92 10.47
C ALA A 13 7.62 43.89 10.84
N LEU A 14 6.90 43.35 9.85
CA LEU A 14 6.06 42.17 9.99
C LEU A 14 6.98 40.96 10.24
N LEU A 15 7.08 40.57 11.50
CA LEU A 15 7.63 39.29 11.85
C LEU A 15 6.69 38.20 11.26
N PRO A 16 7.23 37.18 10.61
CA PRO A 16 6.39 36.07 10.17
C PRO A 16 5.76 35.42 11.42
N VAL A 17 4.45 35.43 11.49
CA VAL A 17 3.71 34.64 12.47
C VAL A 17 3.93 33.18 12.09
N VAL A 18 4.91 32.54 12.73
CA VAL A 18 5.03 31.10 12.75
C VAL A 18 3.85 30.59 13.57
N SER A 19 2.74 30.30 12.93
CA SER A 19 1.62 29.64 13.57
C SER A 19 2.13 28.30 14.12
N ALA A 20 2.04 28.13 15.43
CA ALA A 20 2.27 26.81 16.04
C ALA A 20 1.36 25.81 15.33
N PRO A 21 1.86 24.65 14.86
CA PRO A 21 1.02 23.66 14.21
C PRO A 21 -0.06 23.23 15.22
N LEU A 22 -1.29 23.14 14.73
CA LEU A 22 -2.41 22.58 15.50
C LEU A 22 -2.05 21.17 15.94
N ALA A 23 -2.34 20.83 17.19
CA ALA A 23 -2.19 19.45 17.66
C ALA A 23 -3.03 18.53 16.77
N GLY A 24 -2.46 17.40 16.30
CA GLY A 24 -3.16 16.44 15.46
C GLY A 24 -2.92 16.57 13.94
N GLN A 25 -1.96 17.38 13.49
CA GLN A 25 -1.51 17.34 12.09
C GLN A 25 -0.27 16.45 11.95
N PRO A 26 -0.17 15.64 10.87
CA PRO A 26 1.04 14.93 10.55
C PRO A 26 2.21 15.90 10.43
N ARG A 27 3.18 15.77 11.33
CA ARG A 27 4.37 16.64 11.33
C ARG A 27 5.53 15.90 10.68
N PRO A 28 6.10 16.45 9.60
CA PRO A 28 7.32 15.89 9.04
C PRO A 28 8.45 15.88 10.06
N VAL A 29 9.13 14.75 10.18
CA VAL A 29 10.34 14.57 11.00
C VAL A 29 11.54 14.48 10.07
N GLY A 30 12.27 15.56 9.96
CA GLY A 30 13.38 15.69 9.02
C GLY A 30 12.91 15.95 7.57
N SER A 31 13.88 15.94 6.65
CA SER A 31 13.62 16.04 5.21
C SER A 31 13.19 14.69 4.64
N GLU A 32 12.62 14.71 3.44
CA GLU A 32 12.50 13.47 2.66
C GLU A 32 13.90 12.93 2.32
N PHE A 33 13.98 11.62 2.15
CA PHE A 33 15.25 10.96 1.85
C PHE A 33 15.08 9.87 0.81
N ARG A 34 16.14 9.64 0.06
CA ARG A 34 16.19 8.57 -0.92
C ARG A 34 16.42 7.22 -0.24
N VAL A 35 15.58 6.25 -0.59
CA VAL A 35 15.63 4.89 -0.05
C VAL A 35 16.63 4.02 -0.82
N ASN A 36 16.49 3.94 -2.16
CA ASN A 36 17.35 3.11 -3.00
C ASN A 36 18.71 3.77 -3.23
N ALA A 37 19.76 2.96 -3.18
CA ALA A 37 21.13 3.38 -3.53
C ALA A 37 21.43 3.14 -5.01
N ASN A 38 20.89 2.04 -5.58
CA ASN A 38 21.06 1.72 -7.00
C ASN A 38 20.12 2.57 -7.86
N THR A 39 20.66 3.16 -8.93
CA THR A 39 19.99 4.09 -9.83
C THR A 39 19.94 3.62 -11.27
N GLU A 40 20.48 2.43 -11.54
CA GLU A 40 20.69 1.93 -12.91
C GLU A 40 19.40 1.42 -13.60
N SER A 41 18.30 1.23 -12.87
CA SER A 41 17.02 0.83 -13.44
C SER A 41 15.87 1.47 -12.69
N LYS A 42 14.67 1.37 -13.24
CA LYS A 42 13.48 1.88 -12.59
C LYS A 42 13.19 1.12 -11.30
N GLN A 43 12.71 1.85 -10.31
CA GLN A 43 12.34 1.37 -8.99
C GLN A 43 10.85 1.67 -8.78
N HIS A 44 10.07 0.67 -8.35
CA HIS A 44 8.62 0.74 -8.31
C HIS A 44 8.03 0.19 -7.03
N ASN A 45 6.76 0.52 -6.78
CA ASN A 45 5.87 -0.10 -5.80
C ASN A 45 6.50 -0.30 -4.40
N PRO A 46 6.98 0.75 -3.74
CA PRO A 46 7.55 0.61 -2.41
C PRO A 46 6.49 0.30 -1.37
N ILE A 47 6.84 -0.55 -0.44
CA ILE A 47 6.08 -0.83 0.77
C ILE A 47 6.99 -0.72 1.98
N ALA A 48 6.42 -0.42 3.14
CA ALA A 48 7.16 -0.39 4.40
C ALA A 48 6.44 -1.18 5.48
N ALA A 49 7.22 -1.71 6.41
CA ALA A 49 6.73 -2.29 7.66
C ALA A 49 7.72 -1.99 8.79
N PHE A 50 7.21 -1.90 10.03
CA PHE A 50 8.04 -1.79 11.22
C PHE A 50 8.09 -3.13 11.98
N ASN A 51 9.24 -3.43 12.54
CA ASN A 51 9.36 -4.50 13.52
C ASN A 51 9.01 -4.00 14.94
N ALA A 52 8.93 -4.91 15.91
CA ALA A 52 8.61 -4.59 17.29
C ALA A 52 9.64 -3.66 17.97
N ALA A 53 10.89 -3.62 17.49
CA ALA A 53 11.94 -2.73 17.99
C ALA A 53 11.85 -1.31 17.38
N GLY A 54 10.92 -1.06 16.44
CA GLY A 54 10.74 0.24 15.80
C GLY A 54 11.69 0.49 14.63
N SER A 55 12.40 -0.52 14.13
CA SER A 55 13.13 -0.42 12.87
C SER A 55 12.21 -0.70 11.69
N ALA A 56 12.31 0.09 10.62
CA ALA A 56 11.55 -0.08 9.40
C ALA A 56 12.30 -0.89 8.36
N LEU A 57 11.61 -1.73 7.63
CA LEU A 57 12.06 -2.30 6.35
C LEU A 57 11.24 -1.66 5.24
N VAL A 58 11.91 -1.06 4.26
CA VAL A 58 11.29 -0.67 3.00
C VAL A 58 11.67 -1.69 1.94
N VAL A 59 10.69 -2.22 1.22
CA VAL A 59 10.86 -3.18 0.12
C VAL A 59 10.30 -2.56 -1.14
N TRP A 60 10.97 -2.75 -2.28
CA TRP A 60 10.53 -2.23 -3.57
C TRP A 60 10.91 -3.17 -4.73
N GLU A 61 10.32 -2.91 -5.87
CA GLU A 61 10.64 -3.58 -7.13
C GLU A 61 11.78 -2.85 -7.83
N ASN A 62 12.70 -3.60 -8.41
CA ASN A 62 13.72 -3.11 -9.33
C ASN A 62 13.60 -3.92 -10.62
N ASP A 63 13.35 -3.26 -11.76
CA ASP A 63 13.08 -3.93 -13.04
C ASP A 63 14.15 -4.94 -13.44
N LYS A 64 15.41 -4.63 -13.14
CA LYS A 64 16.55 -5.48 -13.50
C LYS A 64 16.84 -6.56 -12.47
N ASN A 65 16.74 -6.22 -11.18
CA ASN A 65 17.31 -7.00 -10.08
C ASN A 65 16.28 -7.69 -9.19
N GLY A 66 14.96 -7.49 -9.43
CA GLY A 66 13.89 -8.07 -8.62
C GLY A 66 13.59 -7.28 -7.35
N LEU A 67 13.21 -7.96 -6.28
CA LEU A 67 12.84 -7.30 -5.04
C LEU A 67 14.07 -6.92 -4.21
N ARG A 68 14.09 -5.64 -3.85
CA ARG A 68 15.14 -5.03 -3.05
C ARG A 68 14.58 -4.58 -1.71
N GLY A 69 15.45 -4.43 -0.71
CA GLY A 69 15.02 -3.94 0.59
C GLY A 69 16.13 -3.19 1.31
N ARG A 70 15.77 -2.34 2.27
CA ARG A 70 16.71 -1.64 3.14
C ARG A 70 16.09 -1.39 4.50
N PHE A 71 16.88 -1.65 5.54
CA PHE A 71 16.48 -1.37 6.92
C PHE A 71 16.85 0.04 7.33
N TYR A 72 15.98 0.63 8.14
CA TYR A 72 16.13 1.97 8.71
C TYR A 72 15.90 1.94 10.21
N SER A 73 16.66 2.74 10.95
CA SER A 73 16.40 2.97 12.36
C SER A 73 15.12 3.76 12.58
N ARG A 74 14.67 3.82 13.81
CA ARG A 74 13.56 4.68 14.22
C ARG A 74 13.75 6.14 13.78
N ASP A 75 14.99 6.62 13.74
CA ASP A 75 15.33 7.99 13.36
C ASP A 75 15.52 8.20 11.85
N GLY A 76 15.26 7.15 11.03
CA GLY A 76 15.35 7.19 9.59
C GLY A 76 16.77 7.02 9.05
N ALA A 77 17.77 6.72 9.90
CA ALA A 77 19.09 6.39 9.42
C ALA A 77 19.13 4.98 8.83
N PRO A 78 19.82 4.75 7.70
CA PRO A 78 19.94 3.42 7.13
C PRO A 78 20.78 2.51 8.05
N LEU A 79 20.22 1.34 8.38
CA LEU A 79 20.87 0.31 9.20
C LEU A 79 21.65 -0.70 8.36
N THR A 80 21.31 -0.82 7.08
CA THR A 80 21.96 -1.75 6.14
C THR A 80 22.30 -1.06 4.83
N ALA A 81 23.18 -1.69 4.06
CA ALA A 81 23.23 -1.45 2.62
C ALA A 81 21.91 -1.92 1.96
N GLU A 82 21.75 -1.65 0.69
CA GLU A 82 20.64 -2.19 -0.10
C GLU A 82 20.76 -3.71 -0.22
N LEU A 83 19.73 -4.43 0.16
CA LEU A 83 19.67 -5.89 0.16
C LEU A 83 18.99 -6.40 -1.13
N GLY A 84 19.52 -7.44 -1.72
CA GLY A 84 18.84 -8.24 -2.75
C GLY A 84 18.00 -9.31 -2.05
N LEU A 85 16.69 -9.11 -1.97
CA LEU A 85 15.80 -10.06 -1.30
C LEU A 85 15.42 -11.22 -2.22
N VAL A 86 14.87 -10.92 -3.41
CA VAL A 86 14.47 -11.94 -4.39
C VAL A 86 14.88 -11.46 -5.78
N ALA A 87 15.80 -12.16 -6.42
CA ALA A 87 16.33 -11.77 -7.73
C ALA A 87 15.41 -12.17 -8.89
N ASN A 88 15.34 -11.35 -9.93
CA ASN A 88 14.79 -11.75 -11.23
C ASN A 88 15.66 -12.84 -11.85
N GLN A 89 15.09 -13.66 -12.73
CA GLN A 89 15.81 -14.78 -13.37
C GLN A 89 15.54 -14.81 -14.88
N LYS A 90 16.55 -15.24 -15.61
CA LYS A 90 16.41 -15.64 -17.01
C LYS A 90 16.51 -17.17 -17.07
N LEU A 91 15.46 -17.84 -17.53
CA LEU A 91 15.39 -19.31 -17.53
C LEU A 91 15.94 -19.96 -18.79
N THR A 92 16.36 -19.17 -19.79
CA THR A 92 16.96 -19.70 -21.02
C THR A 92 18.23 -18.95 -21.38
N SER A 93 19.16 -19.69 -21.98
CA SER A 93 20.46 -19.20 -22.42
C SER A 93 20.48 -18.73 -23.87
N VAL A 94 19.33 -18.70 -24.56
CA VAL A 94 19.27 -18.28 -25.98
C VAL A 94 19.12 -16.76 -26.05
N PRO A 95 20.05 -16.03 -26.68
CA PRO A 95 20.06 -14.56 -26.68
C PRO A 95 18.83 -13.90 -27.32
N ALA A 96 18.11 -14.60 -28.19
CA ALA A 96 17.00 -14.04 -29.00
C ALA A 96 15.61 -14.47 -28.51
N ALA A 97 15.52 -15.42 -27.59
CA ALA A 97 14.24 -15.87 -27.02
C ALA A 97 14.47 -16.48 -25.65
N GLY A 98 13.53 -16.33 -24.75
CA GLY A 98 13.66 -16.89 -23.42
C GLY A 98 12.49 -16.60 -22.51
N VAL A 99 12.48 -17.20 -21.32
CA VAL A 99 11.52 -16.88 -20.27
C VAL A 99 12.23 -16.03 -19.22
N GLU A 100 11.73 -14.83 -19.02
CA GLU A 100 12.12 -14.00 -17.88
C GLU A 100 11.14 -14.20 -16.72
N VAL A 101 11.69 -14.25 -15.51
CA VAL A 101 10.91 -14.35 -14.29
C VAL A 101 11.12 -13.07 -13.51
N ILE A 102 10.04 -12.30 -13.41
CA ILE A 102 10.03 -10.97 -12.80
C ILE A 102 9.29 -11.04 -11.48
N ARG A 103 9.81 -10.37 -10.43
CA ARG A 103 9.20 -10.33 -9.10
C ARG A 103 8.57 -8.97 -8.87
N LYS A 104 7.26 -8.97 -8.60
CA LYS A 104 6.40 -7.79 -8.49
C LYS A 104 5.51 -7.83 -7.25
N ASP A 105 4.84 -6.72 -6.97
CA ASP A 105 3.80 -6.58 -5.95
C ASP A 105 4.24 -7.11 -4.58
N PRO A 106 5.33 -6.63 -3.97
CA PRO A 106 5.77 -7.12 -2.68
C PRO A 106 4.75 -6.86 -1.58
N ALA A 107 4.67 -7.78 -0.62
CA ALA A 107 3.94 -7.62 0.63
C ALA A 107 4.79 -8.18 1.78
N VAL A 108 5.03 -7.38 2.82
CA VAL A 108 5.93 -7.74 3.92
C VAL A 108 5.22 -7.63 5.26
N ALA A 109 5.50 -8.58 6.16
CA ALA A 109 5.05 -8.52 7.55
C ALA A 109 6.11 -9.10 8.48
N PHE A 110 6.39 -8.39 9.58
CA PHE A 110 7.33 -8.83 10.60
C PHE A 110 6.70 -9.85 11.54
N LEU A 111 7.54 -10.75 12.02
CA LEU A 111 7.27 -11.66 13.12
C LEU A 111 7.76 -11.03 14.44
N ALA A 112 7.28 -11.52 15.56
CA ALA A 112 7.70 -11.04 16.88
C ALA A 112 9.21 -11.25 17.13
N SER A 113 9.84 -12.23 16.46
CA SER A 113 11.29 -12.47 16.52
C SER A 113 12.14 -11.41 15.83
N GLY A 114 11.52 -10.53 15.03
CA GLY A 114 12.22 -9.62 14.10
C GLY A 114 12.50 -10.23 12.72
N ASP A 115 12.29 -11.53 12.53
CA ASP A 115 12.21 -12.16 11.22
C ASP A 115 11.01 -11.59 10.44
N PHE A 116 10.94 -11.81 9.15
CA PHE A 116 9.80 -11.36 8.37
C PHE A 116 9.41 -12.36 7.27
N LEU A 117 8.16 -12.26 6.86
CA LEU A 117 7.61 -12.94 5.70
C LEU A 117 7.48 -11.93 4.56
N LEU A 118 7.94 -12.31 3.38
CA LEU A 118 7.79 -11.55 2.15
C LEU A 118 7.00 -12.40 1.14
N ALA A 119 5.88 -11.87 0.69
CA ALA A 119 5.10 -12.43 -0.41
C ALA A 119 5.23 -11.54 -1.65
N TRP A 120 5.12 -12.13 -2.83
CA TRP A 120 5.23 -11.42 -4.11
C TRP A 120 4.48 -12.13 -5.23
N THR A 121 4.24 -11.40 -6.33
CA THR A 121 3.84 -11.94 -7.61
C THR A 121 5.08 -12.35 -8.39
N GLU A 122 5.18 -13.60 -8.79
CA GLU A 122 6.14 -14.08 -9.78
C GLU A 122 5.47 -14.06 -11.15
N GLU A 123 5.93 -13.19 -12.04
CA GLU A 123 5.45 -13.08 -13.42
C GLU A 123 6.46 -13.76 -14.35
N ARG A 124 5.99 -14.61 -15.23
CA ARG A 124 6.79 -15.24 -16.28
C ARG A 124 6.41 -14.66 -17.61
N ASP A 125 7.39 -14.08 -18.27
CA ASP A 125 7.25 -13.48 -19.59
C ASP A 125 7.97 -14.32 -20.62
N ASP A 126 7.29 -14.65 -21.73
CA ASP A 126 7.95 -15.07 -22.96
C ASP A 126 8.56 -13.85 -23.63
N VAL A 127 9.86 -13.89 -23.82
CA VAL A 127 10.62 -12.79 -24.42
C VAL A 127 11.18 -13.28 -25.75
N SER A 128 10.76 -12.64 -26.84
CA SER A 128 11.30 -12.86 -28.17
C SER A 128 11.78 -11.55 -28.79
N VAL A 129 12.82 -11.61 -29.60
CA VAL A 129 13.37 -10.44 -30.32
C VAL A 129 13.25 -10.69 -31.83
N ASP A 130 12.49 -9.85 -32.49
CA ASP A 130 12.38 -9.85 -33.95
C ASP A 130 12.78 -8.47 -34.48
N ILE A 131 13.70 -8.47 -35.47
CA ILE A 131 14.18 -7.26 -36.18
C ILE A 131 14.41 -6.07 -35.22
N PHE A 132 15.16 -6.28 -34.13
CA PHE A 132 15.49 -5.28 -33.11
C PHE A 132 14.32 -4.81 -32.21
N ILE A 133 13.18 -5.47 -32.29
CA ILE A 133 12.03 -5.21 -31.39
C ILE A 133 11.91 -6.35 -30.40
N GLU A 134 11.95 -6.02 -29.11
CA GLU A 134 11.67 -6.96 -28.03
C GLU A 134 10.14 -7.11 -27.86
N HIS A 135 9.66 -8.33 -28.01
CA HIS A 135 8.27 -8.69 -27.72
C HIS A 135 8.20 -9.40 -26.38
N ARG A 136 7.28 -8.97 -25.53
CA ARG A 136 7.01 -9.62 -24.24
C ARG A 136 5.56 -10.05 -24.17
N ALA A 137 5.34 -11.28 -23.78
CA ALA A 137 4.00 -11.82 -23.54
C ALA A 137 3.99 -12.50 -22.15
N VAL A 138 3.12 -12.03 -21.26
CA VAL A 138 2.94 -12.67 -19.95
C VAL A 138 2.39 -14.07 -20.16
N ILE A 139 3.14 -15.09 -19.76
CA ILE A 139 2.74 -16.49 -19.83
C ILE A 139 1.90 -16.85 -18.61
N ASP A 140 2.36 -16.44 -17.42
CA ASP A 140 1.80 -16.89 -16.15
C ASP A 140 2.13 -15.91 -15.02
N ARG A 141 1.32 -15.94 -13.95
CA ARG A 141 1.56 -15.25 -12.68
C ARG A 141 1.17 -16.14 -11.52
N ASP A 142 2.10 -16.33 -10.61
CA ASP A 142 1.90 -17.06 -9.37
C ASP A 142 2.26 -16.22 -8.15
N VAL A 143 1.66 -16.52 -7.01
CA VAL A 143 1.98 -15.89 -5.73
C VAL A 143 2.93 -16.78 -4.95
N TYR A 144 4.06 -16.19 -4.56
CA TYR A 144 5.08 -16.85 -3.75
C TYR A 144 5.24 -16.18 -2.40
N LEU A 145 5.82 -16.92 -1.46
CA LEU A 145 6.20 -16.45 -0.14
C LEU A 145 7.54 -17.04 0.26
N GLN A 146 8.35 -16.27 1.00
CA GLN A 146 9.58 -16.74 1.63
C GLN A 146 9.74 -16.08 2.99
N LYS A 147 10.33 -16.83 3.92
CA LYS A 147 10.75 -16.31 5.22
C LYS A 147 12.17 -15.78 5.14
N PHE A 148 12.41 -14.69 5.85
CA PHE A 148 13.72 -14.06 6.02
C PHE A 148 14.02 -13.85 7.50
N ASN A 149 15.29 -13.92 7.88
CA ASN A 149 15.70 -13.54 9.23
C ASN A 149 15.74 -12.01 9.39
N ALA A 150 15.95 -11.55 10.63
CA ALA A 150 16.00 -10.13 10.96
C ALA A 150 17.11 -9.34 10.25
N ALA A 151 18.12 -10.01 9.68
CA ALA A 151 19.17 -9.39 8.88
C ALA A 151 18.86 -9.36 7.37
N GLY A 152 17.72 -9.90 6.95
CA GLY A 152 17.31 -9.97 5.54
C GLY A 152 17.87 -11.15 4.76
N ALA A 153 18.43 -12.16 5.44
CA ALA A 153 18.86 -13.40 4.78
C ALA A 153 17.69 -14.39 4.66
N ALA A 154 17.52 -14.97 3.47
CA ALA A 154 16.47 -15.93 3.18
C ALA A 154 16.59 -17.19 4.04
N GLN A 155 15.47 -17.69 4.54
CA GLN A 155 15.35 -18.94 5.31
C GLN A 155 14.53 -19.97 4.53
N GLY A 156 15.21 -20.89 3.90
CA GLY A 156 14.61 -21.88 3.02
C GLY A 156 14.32 -21.38 1.60
N ALA A 157 13.71 -22.19 0.78
CA ALA A 157 13.31 -21.85 -0.57
C ALA A 157 11.96 -21.11 -0.59
N PRO A 158 11.69 -20.29 -1.63
CA PRO A 158 10.36 -19.74 -1.86
C PRO A 158 9.29 -20.82 -2.01
N VAL A 159 8.10 -20.55 -1.52
CA VAL A 159 6.94 -21.47 -1.61
C VAL A 159 5.84 -20.82 -2.41
N ARG A 160 5.34 -21.50 -3.44
CA ARG A 160 4.15 -21.06 -4.16
C ARG A 160 2.91 -21.24 -3.28
N LEU A 161 2.12 -20.17 -3.15
CA LEU A 161 0.93 -20.18 -2.31
C LEU A 161 -0.33 -20.61 -3.05
N ASN A 162 -0.50 -20.20 -4.30
CA ASN A 162 -1.65 -20.64 -5.09
C ASN A 162 -1.48 -22.10 -5.53
N ALA A 163 -2.55 -22.88 -5.36
CA ALA A 163 -2.63 -24.24 -5.88
C ALA A 163 -3.14 -24.23 -7.34
N THR A 164 -4.07 -23.33 -7.64
CA THR A 164 -4.56 -23.10 -8.99
C THR A 164 -3.51 -22.33 -9.79
N THR A 165 -3.00 -22.94 -10.85
CA THR A 165 -1.97 -22.36 -11.73
C THR A 165 -2.54 -21.76 -13.01
N ALA A 166 -3.83 -21.95 -13.24
CA ALA A 166 -4.51 -21.36 -14.39
C ALA A 166 -5.01 -19.95 -14.03
N GLY A 167 -4.80 -18.97 -14.92
CA GLY A 167 -5.08 -17.56 -14.66
C GLY A 167 -3.90 -16.84 -14.00
N TYR A 168 -4.05 -15.53 -13.80
CA TYR A 168 -3.01 -14.72 -13.19
C TYR A 168 -3.29 -14.49 -11.71
N GLN A 169 -2.39 -15.02 -10.88
CA GLN A 169 -2.41 -14.85 -9.43
C GLN A 169 -1.49 -13.69 -9.05
N SER A 170 -2.02 -12.63 -8.44
CA SER A 170 -1.23 -11.41 -8.23
C SER A 170 -1.69 -10.58 -7.03
N LEU A 171 -0.96 -9.50 -6.74
CA LEU A 171 -1.25 -8.53 -5.69
C LEU A 171 -1.42 -9.16 -4.30
N PRO A 172 -0.47 -9.95 -3.81
CA PRO A 172 -0.58 -10.52 -2.48
C PRO A 172 -0.62 -9.42 -1.40
N LYS A 173 -1.34 -9.71 -0.32
CA LYS A 173 -1.29 -8.97 0.94
C LYS A 173 -1.09 -9.97 2.06
N ILE A 174 -0.35 -9.57 3.09
CA ILE A 174 0.00 -10.44 4.20
C ILE A 174 -0.33 -9.81 5.54
N LEU A 175 -0.85 -10.61 6.44
CA LEU A 175 -1.13 -10.26 7.83
C LEU A 175 -0.56 -11.34 8.74
N VAL A 176 0.34 -10.99 9.65
CA VAL A 176 0.78 -11.86 10.76
C VAL A 176 -0.16 -11.63 11.95
N ARG A 177 -0.77 -12.71 12.47
CA ARG A 177 -1.75 -12.65 13.55
C ARG A 177 -1.14 -13.13 14.88
N ASN A 178 -0.80 -12.22 15.76
CA ASN A 178 -0.40 -12.48 17.15
C ASN A 178 0.45 -13.75 17.37
N GLY A 179 1.39 -14.03 16.46
CA GLY A 179 2.31 -15.15 16.54
C GLY A 179 1.74 -16.54 16.25
N ALA A 180 0.42 -16.66 15.97
CA ALA A 180 -0.22 -17.96 15.73
C ALA A 180 -0.05 -18.45 14.28
N ASP A 181 -0.33 -17.57 13.33
CA ASP A 181 -0.21 -17.83 11.89
C ASP A 181 -0.08 -16.51 11.11
N ALA A 182 0.12 -16.62 9.81
CA ALA A 182 -0.03 -15.52 8.87
C ALA A 182 -1.12 -15.86 7.85
N VAL A 183 -1.87 -14.85 7.43
CA VAL A 183 -2.85 -14.95 6.35
C VAL A 183 -2.26 -14.23 5.14
N VAL A 184 -2.19 -14.90 4.00
CA VAL A 184 -1.89 -14.27 2.73
C VAL A 184 -3.16 -14.30 1.89
N VAL A 185 -3.54 -13.15 1.34
CA VAL A 185 -4.65 -13.02 0.40
C VAL A 185 -4.12 -12.51 -0.94
N TRP A 186 -4.73 -12.90 -2.03
CA TRP A 186 -4.35 -12.46 -3.38
C TRP A 186 -5.56 -12.44 -4.29
N GLN A 187 -5.42 -11.78 -5.44
CA GLN A 187 -6.41 -11.85 -6.52
C GLN A 187 -6.03 -12.91 -7.54
N SER A 188 -7.05 -13.54 -8.12
CA SER A 188 -6.98 -14.36 -9.32
C SER A 188 -7.87 -13.76 -10.39
N ASP A 189 -7.33 -13.57 -11.59
CA ASP A 189 -8.07 -13.04 -12.73
C ASP A 189 -8.39 -14.18 -13.73
N GLY A 190 -9.01 -15.14 -13.48
CA GLY A 190 -9.45 -16.33 -14.25
C GLY A 190 -9.34 -16.32 -15.79
N ARG A 191 -8.55 -15.40 -16.37
CA ARG A 191 -8.46 -15.16 -17.82
C ARG A 191 -8.21 -16.42 -18.66
N ARG A 192 -7.70 -17.48 -18.03
CA ARG A 192 -7.40 -18.78 -18.70
C ARG A 192 -8.32 -19.90 -18.28
N VAL A 193 -9.15 -19.73 -17.25
CA VAL A 193 -10.04 -20.76 -16.69
C VAL A 193 -11.50 -20.37 -16.68
N GLY A 194 -11.83 -19.16 -17.13
CA GLY A 194 -13.18 -18.62 -17.08
C GLY A 194 -13.60 -18.09 -15.71
N PRO A 195 -14.84 -17.65 -15.53
CA PRO A 195 -15.32 -16.90 -14.36
C PRO A 195 -15.18 -17.63 -13.02
N SER A 196 -15.05 -18.95 -13.00
CA SER A 196 -14.87 -19.73 -11.77
C SER A 196 -13.48 -19.53 -11.13
N GLY A 197 -12.48 -19.11 -11.93
CA GLY A 197 -11.13 -18.81 -11.47
C GLY A 197 -10.95 -17.38 -10.96
N ASP A 198 -11.90 -16.47 -11.23
CA ASP A 198 -11.85 -15.09 -10.75
C ASP A 198 -12.14 -15.02 -9.26
N GLY A 199 -11.44 -14.16 -8.53
CA GLY A 199 -11.79 -13.89 -7.15
C GLY A 199 -10.63 -13.51 -6.26
N ILE A 200 -10.95 -13.35 -4.99
CA ILE A 200 -9.98 -13.20 -3.92
C ILE A 200 -9.80 -14.54 -3.22
N PHE A 201 -8.55 -14.95 -3.10
CA PHE A 201 -8.16 -16.20 -2.49
C PHE A 201 -7.29 -15.95 -1.27
N SER A 202 -7.19 -16.96 -0.40
CA SER A 202 -6.34 -16.92 0.78
C SER A 202 -5.74 -18.26 1.12
N ARG A 203 -4.67 -18.19 1.93
CA ARG A 203 -4.05 -19.35 2.56
C ARG A 203 -3.44 -18.96 3.89
N LEU A 204 -3.59 -19.82 4.89
CA LEU A 204 -2.86 -19.67 6.15
C LEU A 204 -1.45 -20.24 5.98
N VAL A 205 -0.50 -19.59 6.63
CA VAL A 205 0.93 -19.90 6.57
C VAL A 205 1.48 -19.97 8.00
N SER A 206 2.36 -20.93 8.24
CA SER A 206 3.13 -21.02 9.48
C SER A 206 4.20 -19.91 9.51
N PRO A 207 4.20 -19.01 10.49
CA PRO A 207 5.28 -18.01 10.64
C PRO A 207 6.64 -18.64 10.94
N ALA A 208 6.64 -19.82 11.57
CA ALA A 208 7.87 -20.53 11.92
C ALA A 208 8.62 -21.02 10.67
N THR A 209 7.88 -21.58 9.70
CA THR A 209 8.46 -22.26 8.55
C THR A 209 8.24 -21.57 7.21
N GLY A 210 7.29 -20.61 7.12
CA GLY A 210 6.84 -20.02 5.87
C GLY A 210 5.99 -20.96 5.00
N GLN A 211 5.63 -22.16 5.51
CA GLN A 211 4.88 -23.14 4.76
C GLN A 211 3.36 -22.95 4.92
N PRO A 212 2.56 -23.19 3.85
CA PRO A 212 1.11 -23.22 3.96
C PRO A 212 0.62 -24.28 4.94
N THR A 213 -0.36 -23.92 5.77
CA THR A 213 -0.99 -24.81 6.76
C THR A 213 -2.41 -25.20 6.40
N THR A 214 -2.99 -24.55 5.37
CA THR A 214 -4.34 -24.84 4.88
C THR A 214 -4.34 -25.06 3.37
N VAL A 215 -5.45 -25.52 2.84
CA VAL A 215 -5.74 -25.49 1.40
C VAL A 215 -6.03 -24.06 0.97
N GLU A 216 -5.89 -23.79 -0.32
CA GLU A 216 -6.33 -22.56 -0.97
C GLU A 216 -7.84 -22.39 -0.79
N THR A 217 -8.28 -21.20 -0.38
CA THR A 217 -9.69 -20.92 -0.10
C THR A 217 -10.12 -19.65 -0.81
N LYS A 218 -11.18 -19.72 -1.60
CA LYS A 218 -11.80 -18.54 -2.23
C LYS A 218 -12.62 -17.77 -1.19
N LEU A 219 -12.37 -16.48 -1.07
CA LEU A 219 -13.02 -15.58 -0.11
C LEU A 219 -14.23 -14.84 -0.70
N SER A 220 -14.12 -14.41 -1.96
CA SER A 220 -15.17 -13.69 -2.68
C SER A 220 -16.19 -14.66 -3.26
N SER A 221 -17.47 -14.31 -3.22
CA SER A 221 -18.58 -15.08 -3.80
C SER A 221 -19.37 -14.31 -4.87
N VAL A 222 -19.25 -12.97 -4.92
CA VAL A 222 -19.84 -12.16 -5.99
C VAL A 222 -19.27 -12.62 -7.34
N PRO A 223 -20.13 -12.94 -8.33
CA PRO A 223 -19.67 -13.32 -9.66
C PRO A 223 -18.93 -12.19 -10.36
N GLY A 224 -17.90 -12.56 -11.13
CA GLY A 224 -17.08 -11.62 -11.88
C GLY A 224 -15.75 -11.32 -11.20
N LEU A 225 -15.00 -10.41 -11.81
CA LEU A 225 -13.65 -10.07 -11.35
C LEU A 225 -13.71 -9.41 -9.98
N ALA A 226 -13.04 -10.02 -9.01
CA ALA A 226 -12.70 -9.40 -7.73
C ALA A 226 -11.19 -9.10 -7.70
N ALA A 227 -10.81 -7.89 -7.32
CA ALA A 227 -9.44 -7.39 -7.45
C ALA A 227 -9.02 -6.48 -6.30
N ASN A 228 -7.72 -6.12 -6.27
CA ASN A 228 -7.13 -5.19 -5.34
C ASN A 228 -7.46 -5.50 -3.86
N PRO A 229 -7.06 -6.68 -3.34
CA PRO A 229 -7.34 -7.05 -1.97
C PRO A 229 -6.61 -6.16 -0.96
N ALA A 230 -7.27 -5.92 0.16
CA ALA A 230 -6.69 -5.33 1.37
C ALA A 230 -7.01 -6.23 2.57
N ILE A 231 -6.13 -6.29 3.56
CA ILE A 231 -6.32 -7.10 4.77
C ILE A 231 -5.86 -6.32 6.01
N ALA A 232 -6.59 -6.43 7.09
CA ALA A 232 -6.18 -5.92 8.40
C ALA A 232 -6.60 -6.88 9.52
N GLY A 233 -5.80 -6.94 10.58
CA GLY A 233 -6.05 -7.78 11.75
C GLY A 233 -6.64 -6.99 12.91
N ALA A 234 -7.60 -7.56 13.62
CA ALA A 234 -8.09 -7.02 14.88
C ALA A 234 -7.32 -7.59 16.09
N ALA A 235 -7.32 -6.84 17.19
CA ALA A 235 -6.64 -7.23 18.44
C ALA A 235 -7.10 -8.58 19.00
N ASN A 236 -8.34 -8.98 18.73
CA ASN A 236 -8.92 -10.27 19.15
C ASN A 236 -8.44 -11.46 18.28
N GLY A 237 -7.56 -11.22 17.30
CA GLY A 237 -7.02 -12.21 16.35
C GLY A 237 -7.93 -12.50 15.15
N GLY A 238 -9.12 -11.90 15.06
CA GLY A 238 -9.93 -11.87 13.86
C GLY A 238 -9.30 -10.93 12.80
N PHE A 239 -9.84 -10.96 11.59
CA PHE A 239 -9.37 -10.08 10.51
C PHE A 239 -10.51 -9.73 9.55
N ALA A 240 -10.28 -8.70 8.78
CA ALA A 240 -11.14 -8.31 7.67
C ALA A 240 -10.36 -8.31 6.37
N VAL A 241 -11.03 -8.67 5.28
CA VAL A 241 -10.52 -8.56 3.91
C VAL A 241 -11.50 -7.71 3.13
N ALA A 242 -10.97 -6.75 2.37
CA ALA A 242 -11.75 -5.92 1.45
C ALA A 242 -11.19 -6.06 0.03
N TRP A 243 -12.05 -5.84 -0.97
CA TRP A 243 -11.69 -5.92 -2.38
C TRP A 243 -12.66 -5.11 -3.24
N GLU A 244 -12.30 -4.86 -4.48
CA GLU A 244 -13.23 -4.33 -5.48
C GLU A 244 -13.85 -5.47 -6.28
N ALA A 245 -15.14 -5.37 -6.58
CA ALA A 245 -15.87 -6.31 -7.43
C ALA A 245 -17.03 -5.62 -8.15
N VAL A 246 -17.61 -6.30 -9.14
CA VAL A 246 -18.80 -5.80 -9.85
C VAL A 246 -19.96 -5.69 -8.87
N ASP A 247 -20.66 -4.54 -8.84
CA ASP A 247 -21.77 -4.25 -7.90
C ASP A 247 -23.14 -4.14 -8.57
N GLY A 248 -23.21 -4.55 -9.84
CA GLY A 248 -24.42 -4.47 -10.67
C GLY A 248 -24.55 -3.16 -11.46
N SER A 249 -23.80 -2.12 -11.10
CA SER A 249 -23.73 -0.85 -11.85
C SER A 249 -22.36 -0.67 -12.51
N SER A 250 -21.30 -0.93 -11.78
CA SER A 250 -19.91 -0.82 -12.24
C SER A 250 -18.98 -1.64 -11.35
N GLN A 251 -18.18 -0.99 -10.52
CA GLN A 251 -17.33 -1.60 -9.51
C GLN A 251 -17.63 -0.99 -8.14
N GLY A 252 -17.79 -1.84 -7.14
CA GLY A 252 -17.98 -1.48 -5.76
C GLY A 252 -16.89 -2.06 -4.87
N VAL A 253 -16.83 -1.58 -3.63
CA VAL A 253 -15.98 -2.11 -2.57
C VAL A 253 -16.78 -3.08 -1.72
N PHE A 254 -16.25 -4.29 -1.58
CA PHE A 254 -16.82 -5.35 -0.77
C PHE A 254 -15.87 -5.70 0.38
N ALA A 255 -16.45 -6.25 1.45
CA ALA A 255 -15.67 -6.74 2.57
C ALA A 255 -16.27 -8.02 3.14
N ARG A 256 -15.42 -8.79 3.83
CA ARG A 256 -15.82 -9.96 4.62
C ARG A 256 -14.99 -10.03 5.89
N LEU A 257 -15.64 -10.39 6.99
CA LEU A 257 -15.00 -10.52 8.29
C LEU A 257 -14.74 -11.99 8.61
N PHE A 258 -13.64 -12.24 9.31
CA PHE A 258 -13.19 -13.56 9.71
C PHE A 258 -12.91 -13.63 11.21
N ALA A 259 -13.24 -14.76 11.80
CA ALA A 259 -12.90 -15.06 13.19
C ALA A 259 -11.39 -15.36 13.34
N LYS A 260 -10.91 -15.48 14.57
CA LYS A 260 -9.55 -15.93 14.88
C LYS A 260 -9.24 -17.31 14.28
N SER A 261 -10.22 -18.17 14.12
CA SER A 261 -10.10 -19.48 13.44
C SER A 261 -9.98 -19.38 11.92
N ALA A 262 -9.98 -18.18 11.35
CA ALA A 262 -10.11 -17.88 9.93
C ALA A 262 -11.45 -18.33 9.29
N ALA A 263 -12.42 -18.77 10.09
CA ALA A 263 -13.77 -19.00 9.61
C ALA A 263 -14.46 -17.67 9.29
N PRO A 264 -15.23 -17.58 8.17
CA PRO A 264 -15.99 -16.38 7.86
C PRO A 264 -17.06 -16.11 8.93
N ARG A 265 -17.24 -14.83 9.31
CA ARG A 265 -18.25 -14.37 10.27
C ARG A 265 -19.54 -13.91 9.58
N GLY A 266 -19.80 -14.37 8.40
CA GLY A 266 -20.97 -14.03 7.60
C GLY A 266 -20.66 -14.03 6.11
N ALA A 267 -21.65 -13.58 5.32
CA ALA A 267 -21.48 -13.32 3.89
C ALA A 267 -20.59 -12.08 3.68
N GLU A 268 -20.07 -11.94 2.48
CA GLU A 268 -19.50 -10.67 2.03
C GLU A 268 -20.61 -9.61 1.90
N PHE A 269 -20.25 -8.36 2.06
CA PHE A 269 -21.18 -7.25 1.94
C PHE A 269 -20.54 -6.07 1.23
N ARG A 270 -21.36 -5.29 0.52
CA ARG A 270 -20.89 -4.05 -0.11
C ARG A 270 -20.70 -2.97 0.95
N VAL A 271 -19.56 -2.25 0.89
CA VAL A 271 -19.17 -1.21 1.84
C VAL A 271 -19.64 0.17 1.38
N ASN A 272 -19.45 0.49 0.10
CA ASN A 272 -19.86 1.78 -0.45
C ASN A 272 -21.38 1.89 -0.56
N SER A 273 -21.95 3.01 -0.10
CA SER A 273 -23.35 3.34 -0.26
C SER A 273 -23.67 3.88 -1.66
N THR A 274 -22.75 4.67 -2.24
CA THR A 274 -22.87 5.19 -3.60
C THR A 274 -22.50 4.11 -4.61
N VAL A 275 -23.43 3.72 -5.46
CA VAL A 275 -23.23 2.70 -6.51
C VAL A 275 -22.87 3.29 -7.88
N GLN A 276 -23.10 4.58 -8.09
CA GLN A 276 -22.76 5.22 -9.35
C GLN A 276 -21.25 5.38 -9.50
N GLY A 277 -20.74 5.02 -10.68
CA GLY A 277 -19.33 5.15 -11.01
C GLY A 277 -18.46 4.04 -10.44
N LEU A 278 -17.16 4.26 -10.44
CA LEU A 278 -16.15 3.26 -10.06
C LEU A 278 -15.73 3.47 -8.60
N GLN A 279 -15.88 2.44 -7.78
CA GLN A 279 -15.37 2.39 -6.41
C GLN A 279 -14.23 1.37 -6.38
N ARG A 280 -12.99 1.84 -6.19
CA ARG A 280 -11.78 1.05 -6.44
C ARG A 280 -10.72 1.19 -5.37
N ARG A 281 -9.74 0.29 -5.42
CA ARG A 281 -8.50 0.34 -4.63
C ARG A 281 -8.77 0.54 -3.14
N PRO A 282 -9.50 -0.38 -2.51
CA PRO A 282 -9.74 -0.28 -1.07
C PRO A 282 -8.44 -0.41 -0.29
N ALA A 283 -8.35 0.34 0.80
CA ALA A 283 -7.38 0.14 1.86
C ALA A 283 -8.13 -0.01 3.19
N LEU A 284 -7.54 -0.77 4.11
CA LEU A 284 -8.22 -1.20 5.33
C LEU A 284 -7.26 -1.18 6.51
N THR A 285 -7.75 -0.67 7.64
CA THR A 285 -7.07 -0.77 8.94
C THR A 285 -8.06 -1.14 10.04
N ALA A 286 -7.56 -1.74 11.11
CA ALA A 286 -8.35 -1.99 12.31
C ALA A 286 -8.25 -0.81 13.27
N ASP A 287 -9.34 -0.51 13.95
CA ASP A 287 -9.36 0.34 15.14
C ASP A 287 -9.01 -0.50 16.38
N ALA A 288 -7.81 -0.30 16.91
CA ALA A 288 -7.35 -1.05 18.08
C ALA A 288 -8.17 -0.78 19.34
N ASN A 289 -8.84 0.38 19.44
CA ASN A 289 -9.59 0.79 20.61
C ASN A 289 -11.00 0.17 20.65
N THR A 290 -11.65 0.07 19.50
CA THR A 290 -13.04 -0.44 19.41
C THR A 290 -13.12 -1.86 18.87
N GLY A 291 -12.03 -2.36 18.28
CA GLY A 291 -12.02 -3.62 17.52
C GLY A 291 -12.79 -3.53 16.19
N GLY A 292 -13.19 -2.33 15.80
CA GLY A 292 -13.84 -2.04 14.52
C GLY A 292 -12.81 -1.81 13.39
N TRP A 293 -13.27 -1.21 12.31
CA TRP A 293 -12.49 -1.06 11.09
C TRP A 293 -12.73 0.29 10.42
N LEU A 294 -11.72 0.81 9.76
CA LEU A 294 -11.88 1.87 8.78
C LEU A 294 -11.45 1.33 7.41
N LEU A 295 -12.36 1.42 6.45
CA LEU A 295 -12.09 1.20 5.03
C LEU A 295 -12.06 2.54 4.33
N VAL A 296 -11.09 2.74 3.45
CA VAL A 296 -11.04 3.88 2.54
C VAL A 296 -10.89 3.38 1.11
N TRP A 297 -11.39 4.14 0.15
CA TRP A 297 -11.31 3.76 -1.26
C TRP A 297 -11.36 4.99 -2.18
N GLN A 298 -10.96 4.79 -3.41
CA GLN A 298 -11.13 5.75 -4.49
C GLN A 298 -12.55 5.61 -5.06
N GLY A 299 -13.33 6.67 -5.01
CA GLY A 299 -14.64 6.76 -5.69
C GLY A 299 -14.55 7.72 -6.86
N GLN A 300 -15.03 7.28 -8.03
CA GLN A 300 -14.95 8.03 -9.28
C GLN A 300 -16.34 8.07 -9.94
N ALA A 301 -16.93 9.26 -10.05
CA ALA A 301 -18.28 9.43 -10.61
C ALA A 301 -18.31 9.40 -12.14
N GLY A 302 -17.27 9.87 -12.81
CA GLY A 302 -17.15 9.95 -14.27
C GLY A 302 -15.71 9.76 -14.73
N SER A 303 -14.95 10.84 -14.78
CA SER A 303 -13.53 10.81 -15.15
C SER A 303 -12.62 10.63 -13.95
N ILE A 304 -11.34 10.37 -14.17
CA ILE A 304 -10.34 10.34 -13.10
C ILE A 304 -10.26 11.68 -12.34
N LYS A 305 -10.60 12.77 -13.00
CA LYS A 305 -10.67 14.11 -12.41
C LYS A 305 -11.76 14.25 -11.35
N ASP A 306 -12.79 13.39 -11.40
CA ASP A 306 -13.89 13.37 -10.44
C ASP A 306 -13.65 12.34 -9.32
N SER A 307 -12.42 11.84 -9.20
CA SER A 307 -12.08 10.87 -8.16
C SER A 307 -11.80 11.54 -6.83
N HIS A 308 -12.36 10.97 -5.77
CA HIS A 308 -12.16 11.39 -4.38
C HIS A 308 -11.88 10.19 -3.49
N VAL A 309 -11.30 10.45 -2.33
CA VAL A 309 -11.13 9.42 -1.29
C VAL A 309 -12.35 9.43 -0.38
N TYR A 310 -13.01 8.28 -0.31
CA TYR A 310 -14.13 8.01 0.59
C TYR A 310 -13.73 7.04 1.69
N GLY A 311 -14.49 7.04 2.78
CA GLY A 311 -14.29 6.13 3.90
C GLY A 311 -15.60 5.66 4.52
N GLN A 312 -15.55 4.50 5.19
CA GLN A 312 -16.64 3.95 5.99
C GLN A 312 -16.10 3.25 7.23
N PHE A 313 -16.64 3.62 8.36
CA PHE A 313 -16.36 2.94 9.60
C PHE A 313 -17.28 1.73 9.79
N LEU A 314 -16.70 0.66 10.31
CA LEU A 314 -17.42 -0.56 10.67
C LEU A 314 -17.14 -0.91 12.12
N GLY A 315 -18.17 -1.35 12.83
CA GLY A 315 -18.02 -1.97 14.13
C GLY A 315 -17.31 -3.33 14.04
N ALA A 316 -16.91 -3.87 15.18
CA ALA A 316 -16.21 -5.16 15.27
C ALA A 316 -16.99 -6.34 14.65
N GLY A 317 -18.31 -6.23 14.57
CA GLY A 317 -19.21 -7.19 13.92
C GLY A 317 -19.49 -6.94 12.44
N GLY A 318 -18.98 -5.84 11.87
CA GLY A 318 -19.22 -5.45 10.48
C GLY A 318 -20.43 -4.53 10.25
N SER A 319 -21.11 -4.10 11.33
CA SER A 319 -22.17 -3.09 11.23
C SER A 319 -21.59 -1.74 10.83
N PHE A 320 -22.28 -1.01 9.96
CA PHE A 320 -21.87 0.36 9.59
C PHE A 320 -21.99 1.29 10.81
N ILE A 321 -20.96 2.12 11.01
CA ILE A 321 -20.94 3.19 12.00
C ILE A 321 -20.98 4.52 11.25
N GLY A 322 -22.07 5.25 11.38
CA GLY A 322 -22.31 6.49 10.66
C GLY A 322 -22.45 6.32 9.13
N PRO A 323 -22.59 7.41 8.41
CA PRO A 323 -22.65 7.41 6.95
C PRO A 323 -21.27 7.24 6.32
N GLN A 324 -21.24 6.94 5.03
CA GLN A 324 -20.05 7.09 4.19
C GLN A 324 -19.55 8.54 4.26
N ILE A 325 -18.27 8.73 4.46
CA ILE A 325 -17.63 10.05 4.53
C ILE A 325 -16.78 10.30 3.27
N ARG A 326 -16.61 11.57 2.92
CA ARG A 326 -15.56 12.00 1.99
C ARG A 326 -14.36 12.40 2.83
N VAL A 327 -13.25 11.70 2.68
CA VAL A 327 -12.01 11.92 3.44
C VAL A 327 -11.23 13.09 2.86
N SER A 328 -10.99 13.08 1.56
CA SER A 328 -10.26 14.15 0.88
C SER A 328 -11.17 15.37 0.70
N GLN A 329 -10.75 16.50 1.21
CA GLN A 329 -11.52 17.78 1.19
C GLN A 329 -11.07 18.73 0.08
N GLY A 330 -9.85 18.52 -0.44
CA GLY A 330 -9.26 19.36 -1.47
C GLY A 330 -10.11 19.49 -2.72
N VAL A 331 -9.94 20.59 -3.43
CA VAL A 331 -10.57 20.88 -4.73
C VAL A 331 -9.77 20.32 -5.90
N ALA A 332 -8.60 19.70 -5.61
CA ALA A 332 -7.77 19.10 -6.63
C ALA A 332 -8.50 17.95 -7.33
N GLN A 333 -8.23 17.80 -8.59
CA GLN A 333 -8.91 16.84 -9.46
C GLN A 333 -8.17 15.50 -9.42
N GLY A 334 -8.88 14.42 -9.11
CA GLY A 334 -8.32 13.08 -9.28
C GLY A 334 -7.53 12.54 -8.09
N GLN A 335 -8.18 12.41 -6.94
CA GLN A 335 -7.60 11.80 -5.74
C GLN A 335 -7.72 10.27 -5.82
N VAL A 336 -6.58 9.58 -5.87
CA VAL A 336 -6.53 8.16 -6.20
C VAL A 336 -5.58 7.37 -5.29
N SER A 337 -5.70 6.04 -5.32
CA SER A 337 -4.79 5.10 -4.63
C SER A 337 -4.63 5.40 -3.15
N PRO A 338 -5.72 5.45 -2.36
CA PRO A 338 -5.61 5.74 -0.94
C PRO A 338 -4.89 4.62 -0.18
N SER A 339 -4.26 5.02 0.92
CA SER A 339 -3.75 4.12 1.95
C SER A 339 -4.21 4.61 3.31
N VAL A 340 -4.33 3.72 4.30
CA VAL A 340 -4.79 4.07 5.64
C VAL A 340 -4.05 3.27 6.70
N ALA A 341 -3.74 3.92 7.81
CA ALA A 341 -3.22 3.28 9.01
C ALA A 341 -3.85 3.88 10.27
N ALA A 342 -4.11 3.04 11.25
CA ALA A 342 -4.46 3.49 12.58
C ALA A 342 -3.22 4.08 13.27
N VAL A 343 -3.41 5.20 13.96
CA VAL A 343 -2.35 5.92 14.65
C VAL A 343 -2.71 6.14 16.12
N ALA A 344 -1.86 6.80 16.88
CA ALA A 344 -2.11 7.05 18.30
C ALA A 344 -3.42 7.83 18.53
N GLY A 345 -3.97 7.78 19.74
CA GLY A 345 -5.19 8.53 20.10
C GLY A 345 -6.50 7.98 19.52
N GLY A 346 -6.47 6.88 18.77
CA GLY A 346 -7.65 6.34 18.09
C GLY A 346 -7.99 7.10 16.80
N HIS A 347 -7.01 7.73 16.21
CA HIS A 347 -7.09 8.42 14.95
C HIS A 347 -6.57 7.55 13.80
N PHE A 348 -6.71 8.05 12.57
CA PHE A 348 -6.30 7.35 11.36
C PHE A 348 -5.62 8.33 10.42
N LEU A 349 -4.45 7.96 9.93
CA LEU A 349 -3.81 8.69 8.84
C LEU A 349 -4.25 8.08 7.51
N VAL A 350 -4.79 8.91 6.64
CA VAL A 350 -5.14 8.53 5.27
C VAL A 350 -4.25 9.31 4.31
N THR A 351 -3.65 8.62 3.35
CA THR A 351 -2.85 9.26 2.29
C THR A 351 -3.38 8.90 0.92
N TRP A 352 -3.13 9.73 -0.08
CA TRP A 352 -3.55 9.51 -1.47
C TRP A 352 -2.64 10.26 -2.44
N LEU A 353 -2.70 9.86 -3.71
CA LEU A 353 -2.12 10.62 -4.81
C LEU A 353 -3.11 11.63 -5.34
N ASP A 354 -2.66 12.84 -5.54
CA ASP A 354 -3.42 13.90 -6.17
C ASP A 354 -2.97 14.08 -7.63
N TYR A 355 -3.94 14.10 -8.54
CA TYR A 355 -3.71 14.28 -9.98
C TYR A 355 -4.25 15.61 -10.42
N HIS A 356 -3.45 16.34 -11.20
CA HIS A 356 -3.92 17.48 -11.97
C HIS A 356 -3.84 17.11 -13.45
N ASP A 357 -4.99 17.10 -14.12
CA ASP A 357 -5.15 16.55 -15.47
C ASP A 357 -4.78 15.07 -15.59
N ILE A 358 -3.64 14.72 -16.15
CA ILE A 358 -3.14 13.35 -16.33
C ILE A 358 -1.84 13.07 -15.55
N PHE A 359 -1.32 14.10 -14.85
CA PHE A 359 -0.08 13.97 -14.10
C PHE A 359 -0.33 14.05 -12.60
N PRO A 360 0.34 13.21 -11.77
CA PRO A 360 0.30 13.38 -10.33
C PRO A 360 1.01 14.68 -9.96
N VAL A 361 0.40 15.44 -9.06
CA VAL A 361 0.96 16.68 -8.54
C VAL A 361 1.59 16.49 -7.18
N GLY A 362 1.08 15.54 -6.38
CA GLY A 362 1.61 15.32 -5.05
C GLY A 362 1.03 14.09 -4.37
N LEU A 363 1.67 13.75 -3.28
CA LEU A 363 1.21 12.80 -2.30
C LEU A 363 0.69 13.58 -1.09
N PHE A 364 -0.59 13.42 -0.78
CA PHE A 364 -1.27 14.14 0.30
C PHE A 364 -1.70 13.21 1.40
N GLY A 365 -1.93 13.77 2.58
CA GLY A 365 -2.46 13.03 3.71
C GLY A 365 -3.25 13.90 4.65
N VAL A 366 -4.17 13.27 5.39
CA VAL A 366 -4.95 13.88 6.46
C VAL A 366 -5.10 12.90 7.62
N GLU A 367 -5.02 13.42 8.82
CA GLU A 367 -5.43 12.69 10.01
C GLU A 367 -6.94 12.91 10.23
N ILE A 368 -7.67 11.82 10.45
CA ILE A 368 -9.08 11.84 10.81
C ILE A 368 -9.32 11.18 12.16
N ASP A 369 -10.30 11.65 12.88
CA ASP A 369 -10.72 11.06 14.16
C ASP A 369 -11.62 9.83 13.94
N LYS A 370 -12.02 9.22 15.05
CA LYS A 370 -12.93 8.06 15.05
C LYS A 370 -14.36 8.35 14.55
N LEU A 371 -14.70 9.61 14.32
CA LEU A 371 -15.98 10.03 13.74
C LEU A 371 -15.84 10.40 12.26
N GLY A 372 -14.61 10.39 11.74
CA GLY A 372 -14.28 10.73 10.38
C GLY A 372 -14.07 12.24 10.12
N ALA A 373 -14.04 13.04 11.19
CA ALA A 373 -13.70 14.44 11.06
C ALA A 373 -12.18 14.62 10.90
N ALA A 374 -11.77 15.52 10.00
CA ALA A 374 -10.37 15.89 9.86
C ALA A 374 -9.85 16.55 11.14
N VAL A 375 -8.71 16.12 11.65
CA VAL A 375 -8.07 16.65 12.87
C VAL A 375 -7.19 17.84 12.54
N GLY A 376 -6.99 18.12 11.28
CA GLY A 376 -6.21 19.26 10.79
C GLY A 376 -6.42 19.46 9.30
N ALA A 377 -5.60 20.28 8.67
CA ALA A 377 -5.61 20.44 7.23
C ALA A 377 -4.94 19.24 6.53
N GLU A 378 -5.28 19.03 5.27
CA GLU A 378 -4.53 18.15 4.38
C GLU A 378 -3.08 18.67 4.25
N VAL A 379 -2.11 17.78 4.30
CA VAL A 379 -0.69 18.11 4.17
C VAL A 379 -0.09 17.42 2.96
N GLU A 380 0.76 18.13 2.25
CA GLU A 380 1.60 17.53 1.21
C GLU A 380 2.75 16.76 1.85
N ILE A 381 2.88 15.51 1.49
CA ILE A 381 3.84 14.57 2.08
C ILE A 381 5.20 14.68 1.39
N ASN A 382 5.21 14.71 0.06
CA ASN A 382 6.42 14.91 -0.75
C ASN A 382 6.73 16.38 -0.96
N THR A 383 8.00 16.71 -1.15
CA THR A 383 8.47 18.04 -1.53
C THR A 383 9.08 18.04 -2.94
N GLU A 384 9.42 16.90 -3.46
CA GLU A 384 9.92 16.72 -4.82
C GLU A 384 8.86 16.06 -5.71
N ALA A 385 8.97 16.27 -7.03
CA ALA A 385 8.02 15.70 -7.99
C ALA A 385 7.93 14.17 -7.90
N ILE A 386 6.71 13.65 -8.01
CA ILE A 386 6.43 12.21 -7.98
C ILE A 386 6.12 11.66 -9.38
N ASN A 387 6.20 10.34 -9.52
CA ASN A 387 5.87 9.65 -10.76
C ASN A 387 4.40 9.24 -10.81
N ALA A 388 3.83 9.19 -12.01
CA ALA A 388 2.43 8.87 -12.29
C ALA A 388 1.97 7.48 -11.83
N HIS A 389 2.87 6.54 -11.57
CA HIS A 389 2.53 5.14 -11.28
C HIS A 389 2.62 4.77 -9.80
N THR A 390 2.84 5.74 -8.94
CA THR A 390 3.08 5.52 -7.51
C THR A 390 1.88 4.88 -6.82
N ARG A 391 2.16 3.80 -6.09
CA ARG A 391 1.30 3.33 -5.01
C ARG A 391 1.87 3.86 -3.70
N THR A 392 1.01 4.28 -2.82
CA THR A 392 1.41 4.72 -1.48
C THR A 392 1.29 3.58 -0.50
N SER A 393 2.15 3.53 0.49
CA SER A 393 1.97 2.72 1.68
C SER A 393 2.24 3.56 2.93
N ILE A 394 1.59 3.20 4.02
CA ILE A 394 1.84 3.80 5.32
C ILE A 394 2.29 2.69 6.25
N ALA A 395 3.42 2.90 6.90
CA ALA A 395 3.83 2.07 8.02
C ALA A 395 3.81 2.89 9.30
N VAL A 396 3.29 2.29 10.37
CA VAL A 396 3.24 2.91 11.70
C VAL A 396 4.07 2.07 12.66
N SER A 397 4.99 2.72 13.36
CA SER A 397 5.84 2.06 14.36
C SER A 397 5.09 1.82 15.65
N PRO A 398 5.51 0.87 16.50
CA PRO A 398 4.91 0.65 17.82
C PRO A 398 4.92 1.88 18.73
N SER A 399 5.79 2.85 18.45
CA SER A 399 5.90 4.11 19.21
C SER A 399 5.16 5.29 18.56
N GLY A 400 4.36 5.04 17.50
CA GLY A 400 3.56 6.06 16.82
C GLY A 400 4.25 6.81 15.69
N GLY A 401 5.55 6.60 15.44
CA GLY A 401 6.22 7.18 14.27
C GLY A 401 5.68 6.60 12.96
N VAL A 402 5.54 7.41 11.94
CA VAL A 402 5.01 7.03 10.63
C VAL A 402 6.10 7.12 9.57
N LEU A 403 6.13 6.17 8.66
CA LEU A 403 6.96 6.17 7.45
C LEU A 403 6.06 6.00 6.23
N VAL A 404 6.19 6.92 5.28
CA VAL A 404 5.49 6.88 4.00
C VAL A 404 6.53 6.83 2.89
N PRO A 405 6.70 5.70 2.21
CA PRO A 405 7.53 5.58 1.00
C PRO A 405 6.70 5.81 -0.26
N TRP A 406 7.32 6.32 -1.31
CA TRP A 406 6.72 6.51 -2.64
C TRP A 406 7.76 6.38 -3.76
N GLU A 407 7.27 6.23 -4.97
CA GLU A 407 8.07 6.30 -6.19
C GLU A 407 8.17 7.74 -6.66
N GLY A 408 9.37 8.29 -6.77
CA GLY A 408 9.60 9.68 -7.12
C GLY A 408 10.72 9.89 -8.11
N PHE A 409 10.70 11.04 -8.81
CA PHE A 409 11.83 11.52 -9.57
C PHE A 409 12.70 12.37 -8.64
N THR A 410 13.97 12.00 -8.51
CA THR A 410 14.94 12.96 -7.98
C THR A 410 15.44 13.82 -9.14
N ASN A 411 15.56 15.11 -8.93
CA ASN A 411 15.83 16.18 -9.91
C ASN A 411 17.01 15.99 -10.89
N SER A 412 17.72 14.90 -10.84
CA SER A 412 18.89 14.65 -11.67
C SER A 412 18.95 13.28 -12.37
N GLN A 413 17.84 12.48 -12.36
CA GLN A 413 17.95 11.08 -12.79
C GLN A 413 16.94 10.68 -13.86
N VAL A 414 17.44 9.91 -14.80
CA VAL A 414 16.72 9.35 -15.95
C VAL A 414 15.69 8.27 -15.54
N ALA A 415 15.80 7.71 -14.34
CA ALA A 415 14.93 6.65 -13.84
C ALA A 415 14.28 7.01 -12.48
N PRO A 416 13.00 6.68 -12.27
CA PRO A 416 12.34 6.86 -10.98
C PRO A 416 13.05 6.09 -9.88
N GLY A 417 13.13 6.71 -8.71
CA GLY A 417 13.70 6.13 -7.49
C GLY A 417 12.64 5.97 -6.41
N ILE A 418 13.04 5.43 -5.27
CA ILE A 418 12.20 5.35 -4.08
C ILE A 418 12.63 6.42 -3.09
N SER A 419 11.68 7.26 -2.72
CA SER A 419 11.81 8.25 -1.65
C SER A 419 10.94 7.88 -0.48
N ALA A 420 11.22 8.44 0.68
CA ALA A 420 10.40 8.28 1.88
C ALA A 420 10.48 9.51 2.78
N ARG A 421 9.45 9.70 3.59
CA ARG A 421 9.42 10.73 4.64
C ARG A 421 8.83 10.17 5.92
N ARG A 422 9.31 10.70 7.03
CA ARG A 422 8.83 10.34 8.36
C ARG A 422 7.90 11.42 8.91
N PHE A 423 6.96 10.99 9.73
CA PHE A 423 6.03 11.87 10.42
C PHE A 423 5.84 11.45 11.88
N GLU A 424 5.52 12.43 12.71
CA GLU A 424 4.92 12.27 14.04
C GLU A 424 3.49 12.82 14.02
N LEU A 425 2.61 12.16 14.79
CA LEU A 425 1.19 12.49 14.89
C LEU A 425 0.84 12.85 16.32
#